data_6bbfffa80accc1c80f0af3786932b8d8
#
_entry.id   6bbfffa80accc1c80f0af3786932b8d8
#
_cell.length_a   1.000
_cell.length_b   1.000
_cell.length_c   1.000
_cell.angle_alpha   90.00
_cell.angle_beta   90.00
_cell.angle_gamma   90.00
#
_symmetry.space_group_name_H-M   'P 1'
#
loop_
_entity.id
_entity.type
_entity.pdbx_description
1 polymer ?
#
loop_
_entity_poly.entity_id
_entity_poly.type
_entity_poly.pdbx_seq_one_letter_code
_entity_poly.pdbx_strand_id
1 'polypeptide(L)'
;ENYFNPPKRKREEIKRSRGDRVRDKHFSKTNNDELIKFCRGTGLRRKELQELRGKDLVPRAQIEAEISELQKIPEEQRAPSVTKRLEMLQDARLFPEEWFIHVRNGKGGRERLSPIIGKNAGQIIERIADTPAEEKVWQHIHNCADIHGYRAEYATAIYKAHARAIEEIP
;
A
#
# COMPACT_ATOMS: atom_id res chain seq x y z
N GLU A 1 39.21 -8.32 8.22
CA GLU A 1 38.76 -8.65 9.55
C GLU A 1 37.38 -8.18 9.93
N ASN A 2 36.66 -7.48 9.10
CA ASN A 2 35.28 -7.09 9.34
C ASN A 2 34.36 -7.53 8.22
N TYR A 3 34.48 -8.74 7.79
CA TYR A 3 33.65 -9.31 6.74
C TYR A 3 32.18 -9.28 7.08
N PHE A 4 31.86 -9.44 8.36
CA PHE A 4 30.50 -9.51 8.83
C PHE A 4 29.99 -8.20 9.42
N ASN A 5 30.88 -7.18 9.47
CA ASN A 5 30.53 -5.84 9.92
C ASN A 5 30.67 -4.88 8.74
N PRO A 6 29.62 -4.70 7.93
CA PRO A 6 29.68 -3.72 6.87
C PRO A 6 29.93 -2.34 7.47
N PRO A 7 30.68 -1.48 6.77
CA PRO A 7 30.97 -0.14 7.28
C PRO A 7 29.65 0.58 7.60
N LYS A 8 29.59 1.20 8.75
CA LYS A 8 28.41 2.00 9.12
C LYS A 8 28.24 3.13 8.12
N ARG A 9 27.03 3.29 7.64
CA ARG A 9 26.72 4.39 6.73
C ARG A 9 26.98 5.71 7.41
N LYS A 10 27.66 6.60 6.71
CA LYS A 10 27.90 7.94 7.20
C LYS A 10 26.56 8.69 7.27
N ARG A 11 26.49 9.65 8.17
CA ARG A 11 25.28 10.43 8.38
C ARG A 11 24.76 11.09 7.10
N GLU A 12 25.66 11.56 6.26
CA GLU A 12 25.33 12.15 4.97
C GLU A 12 24.70 11.17 4.01
N GLU A 13 25.18 9.93 4.01
CA GLU A 13 24.64 8.88 3.16
C GLU A 13 23.22 8.49 3.57
N ILE A 14 22.95 8.45 4.86
CA ILE A 14 21.62 8.18 5.39
C ILE A 14 20.66 9.30 5.00
N LYS A 15 21.08 10.55 5.06
CA LYS A 15 20.27 11.69 4.63
C LYS A 15 19.92 11.62 3.16
N ARG A 16 20.89 11.22 2.31
CA ARG A 16 20.67 11.10 0.86
C ARG A 16 19.63 10.03 0.53
N SER A 17 19.61 8.94 1.26
CA SER A 17 18.65 7.86 1.01
C SER A 17 17.22 8.22 1.44
N ARG A 18 17.03 9.27 2.25
CA ARG A 18 15.73 9.70 2.77
C ARG A 18 15.23 11.02 2.21
N GLY A 19 15.73 11.45 1.09
CA GLY A 19 15.39 12.75 0.52
C GLY A 19 16.46 13.77 0.79
N ASP A 20 17.42 13.79 -0.08
CA ASP A 20 18.50 14.77 -0.08
C ASP A 20 17.89 16.14 -0.35
N ARG A 21 18.26 17.15 0.44
CA ARG A 21 17.79 18.53 0.27
C ARG A 21 18.09 19.09 -1.13
N VAL A 22 19.18 18.65 -1.75
CA VAL A 22 19.54 19.07 -3.10
C VAL A 22 18.53 18.53 -4.12
N ARG A 23 18.06 17.30 -3.91
CA ARG A 23 17.02 16.68 -4.75
C ARG A 23 15.68 17.35 -4.50
N ASP A 24 15.39 17.68 -3.24
CA ASP A 24 14.13 18.31 -2.85
C ASP A 24 13.92 19.69 -3.44
N LYS A 25 15.02 20.40 -3.80
CA LYS A 25 14.93 21.71 -4.46
C LYS A 25 14.15 21.67 -5.78
N HIS A 26 14.17 20.53 -6.46
CA HIS A 26 13.48 20.35 -7.73
C HIS A 26 12.14 19.65 -7.59
N PHE A 27 11.76 19.31 -6.36
CA PHE A 27 10.49 18.64 -6.07
C PHE A 27 9.53 19.63 -5.43
N SER A 28 8.49 20.01 -6.18
CA SER A 28 7.45 20.88 -5.67
C SER A 28 6.38 20.07 -4.94
N LYS A 29 6.27 20.25 -3.63
CA LYS A 29 5.22 19.63 -2.83
C LYS A 29 3.83 20.09 -3.26
N THR A 30 3.71 21.36 -3.66
CA THR A 30 2.45 21.90 -4.14
C THR A 30 1.98 21.22 -5.42
N ASN A 31 2.89 21.08 -6.40
CA ASN A 31 2.56 20.45 -7.67
C ASN A 31 2.33 18.94 -7.55
N ASN A 32 2.86 18.33 -6.50
CA ASN A 32 2.75 16.88 -6.26
C ASN A 32 1.89 16.55 -5.05
N ASP A 33 1.07 17.50 -4.59
CA ASP A 33 0.22 17.34 -3.41
C ASP A 33 -0.69 16.12 -3.51
N GLU A 34 -1.30 15.91 -4.67
CA GLU A 34 -2.18 14.77 -4.90
C GLU A 34 -1.43 13.44 -4.78
N LEU A 35 -0.21 13.37 -5.33
CA LEU A 35 0.63 12.17 -5.23
C LEU A 35 1.02 11.90 -3.77
N ILE A 36 1.41 12.94 -3.04
CA ILE A 36 1.80 12.82 -1.63
C ILE A 36 0.64 12.29 -0.79
N LYS A 37 -0.55 12.87 -0.95
CA LYS A 37 -1.76 12.43 -0.26
C LYS A 37 -2.10 10.98 -0.61
N PHE A 38 -1.96 10.61 -1.87
CA PHE A 38 -2.20 9.25 -2.36
C PHE A 38 -1.25 8.26 -1.68
N CYS A 39 0.04 8.59 -1.64
CA CYS A 39 1.05 7.72 -1.02
C CYS A 39 0.81 7.54 0.47
N ARG A 40 0.46 8.61 1.17
CA ARG A 40 0.17 8.58 2.61
C ARG A 40 -1.08 7.76 2.95
N GLY A 41 -2.04 7.71 2.03
CA GLY A 41 -3.28 6.97 2.24
C GLY A 41 -3.26 5.53 1.76
N THR A 42 -2.24 5.09 1.03
CA THR A 42 -2.18 3.76 0.43
C THR A 42 -0.98 2.93 0.85
N GLY A 43 0.12 3.56 1.24
CA GLY A 43 1.33 2.86 1.66
C GLY A 43 2.02 2.07 0.57
N LEU A 44 1.77 2.38 -0.70
CA LEU A 44 2.36 1.65 -1.82
C LEU A 44 3.83 2.00 -2.02
N ARG A 45 4.61 1.00 -2.48
CA ARG A 45 5.99 1.21 -2.92
C ARG A 45 5.99 1.87 -4.29
N ARG A 46 7.12 2.50 -4.67
CA ARG A 46 7.25 3.17 -5.96
C ARG A 46 6.85 2.26 -7.12
N LYS A 47 7.36 1.04 -7.15
CA LYS A 47 7.05 0.08 -8.20
C LYS A 47 5.56 -0.27 -8.22
N GLU A 48 4.97 -0.41 -7.03
CA GLU A 48 3.54 -0.70 -6.89
C GLU A 48 2.67 0.44 -7.40
N LEU A 49 3.09 1.69 -7.14
CA LEU A 49 2.43 2.87 -7.69
C LEU A 49 2.52 2.92 -9.21
N GLN A 50 3.68 2.58 -9.76
CA GLN A 50 3.91 2.56 -11.21
C GLN A 50 3.06 1.51 -11.92
N GLU A 51 2.77 0.40 -11.25
CA GLU A 51 2.02 -0.72 -11.81
C GLU A 51 0.52 -0.64 -11.50
N LEU A 52 0.10 0.29 -10.65
CA LEU A 52 -1.30 0.42 -10.21
C LEU A 52 -2.21 0.77 -11.38
N ARG A 53 -3.30 0.00 -11.53
CA ARG A 53 -4.30 0.19 -12.58
C ARG A 53 -5.68 0.44 -11.98
N GLY A 54 -6.58 0.97 -12.79
CA GLY A 54 -7.94 1.24 -12.34
C GLY A 54 -8.65 0.02 -11.79
N LYS A 55 -8.36 -1.17 -12.31
CA LYS A 55 -8.97 -2.44 -11.85
C LYS A 55 -8.53 -2.90 -10.48
N ASP A 56 -7.52 -2.28 -9.90
CA ASP A 56 -6.94 -2.73 -8.62
C ASP A 56 -7.69 -2.19 -7.40
N LEU A 57 -8.71 -1.39 -7.61
CA LEU A 57 -9.57 -0.90 -6.53
C LEU A 57 -10.58 -1.99 -6.14
N VAL A 58 -10.58 -2.39 -4.87
CA VAL A 58 -11.40 -3.48 -4.38
C VAL A 58 -12.27 -3.00 -3.21
N PRO A 59 -13.61 -3.07 -3.34
CA PRO A 59 -14.50 -2.74 -2.23
C PRO A 59 -14.58 -3.91 -1.23
N ARG A 60 -14.83 -3.58 0.03
CA ARG A 60 -15.00 -4.58 1.09
C ARG A 60 -16.06 -5.63 0.76
N ALA A 61 -17.17 -5.19 0.13
CA ALA A 61 -18.23 -6.12 -0.27
C ALA A 61 -17.72 -7.23 -1.18
N GLN A 62 -16.82 -6.90 -2.09
CA GLN A 62 -16.21 -7.90 -2.99
C GLN A 62 -15.34 -8.89 -2.22
N ILE A 63 -14.60 -8.40 -1.22
CA ILE A 63 -13.76 -9.26 -0.36
C ILE A 63 -14.64 -10.25 0.40
N GLU A 64 -15.70 -9.77 1.02
CA GLU A 64 -16.62 -10.62 1.79
C GLU A 64 -17.30 -11.66 0.89
N ALA A 65 -17.73 -11.26 -0.31
CA ALA A 65 -18.37 -12.17 -1.26
C ALA A 65 -17.41 -13.27 -1.71
N GLU A 66 -16.16 -12.91 -1.99
CA GLU A 66 -15.15 -13.89 -2.43
C GLU A 66 -14.78 -14.86 -1.32
N ILE A 67 -14.65 -14.38 -0.07
CA ILE A 67 -14.42 -15.24 1.08
C ILE A 67 -15.55 -16.28 1.18
N SER A 68 -16.78 -15.84 1.08
CA SER A 68 -17.94 -16.73 1.14
C SER A 68 -17.90 -17.82 0.06
N GLU A 69 -17.55 -17.42 -1.17
CA GLU A 69 -17.45 -18.37 -2.28
C GLU A 69 -16.33 -19.39 -2.08
N LEU A 70 -15.16 -18.93 -1.65
CA LEU A 70 -14.01 -19.81 -1.47
C LEU A 70 -14.19 -20.75 -0.27
N GLN A 71 -14.88 -20.31 0.76
CA GLN A 71 -15.15 -21.15 1.93
C GLN A 71 -16.14 -22.29 1.65
N LYS A 72 -16.89 -22.22 0.56
CA LYS A 72 -17.76 -23.32 0.13
C LYS A 72 -16.95 -24.54 -0.34
N ILE A 73 -15.71 -24.34 -0.73
CA ILE A 73 -14.82 -25.42 -1.13
C ILE A 73 -14.33 -26.13 0.13
N PRO A 74 -14.53 -27.45 0.28
CA PRO A 74 -14.04 -28.20 1.45
C PRO A 74 -12.53 -28.00 1.61
N GLU A 75 -12.08 -27.84 2.83
CA GLU A 75 -10.67 -27.52 3.14
C GLU A 75 -9.69 -28.48 2.50
N GLU A 76 -9.99 -29.79 2.56
CA GLU A 76 -9.15 -30.83 1.98
C GLU A 76 -9.11 -30.81 0.45
N GLN A 77 -10.05 -30.12 -0.21
CA GLN A 77 -10.11 -29.99 -1.66
C GLN A 77 -9.54 -28.68 -2.17
N ARG A 78 -9.08 -27.80 -1.27
CA ARG A 78 -8.53 -26.50 -1.65
C ARG A 78 -7.13 -26.64 -2.23
N ALA A 79 -6.94 -26.10 -3.43
CA ALA A 79 -5.61 -25.96 -4.01
C ALA A 79 -4.78 -24.96 -3.19
N PRO A 80 -3.43 -25.06 -3.20
CA PRO A 80 -2.60 -24.08 -2.49
C PRO A 80 -2.87 -22.63 -2.88
N SER A 81 -3.21 -22.36 -4.13
CA SER A 81 -3.58 -21.02 -4.61
C SER A 81 -4.85 -20.49 -3.93
N VAL A 82 -5.83 -21.35 -3.71
CA VAL A 82 -7.08 -21.00 -3.01
C VAL A 82 -6.79 -20.67 -1.56
N THR A 83 -5.96 -21.46 -0.91
CA THR A 83 -5.58 -21.24 0.49
C THR A 83 -4.87 -19.90 0.66
N LYS A 84 -3.91 -19.60 -0.21
CA LYS A 84 -3.20 -18.31 -0.19
C LYS A 84 -4.14 -17.13 -0.42
N ARG A 85 -5.06 -17.27 -1.35
CA ARG A 85 -6.03 -16.22 -1.64
C ARG A 85 -6.96 -15.97 -0.46
N LEU A 86 -7.43 -17.03 0.18
CA LEU A 86 -8.24 -16.91 1.38
C LEU A 86 -7.49 -16.20 2.51
N GLU A 87 -6.23 -16.54 2.72
CA GLU A 87 -5.40 -15.88 3.72
C GLU A 87 -5.28 -14.37 3.45
N MET A 88 -5.04 -13.99 2.20
CA MET A 88 -4.95 -12.59 1.79
C MET A 88 -6.26 -11.85 2.05
N LEU A 89 -7.39 -12.45 1.70
CA LEU A 89 -8.70 -11.85 1.89
C LEU A 89 -9.06 -11.73 3.37
N GLN A 90 -8.77 -12.75 4.16
CA GLN A 90 -9.03 -12.76 5.60
C GLN A 90 -8.16 -11.75 6.33
N ASP A 91 -6.91 -11.58 5.92
CA ASP A 91 -6.02 -10.55 6.46
C ASP A 91 -6.57 -9.15 6.21
N ALA A 92 -7.06 -8.90 4.99
CA ALA A 92 -7.68 -7.63 4.64
C ALA A 92 -8.93 -7.37 5.49
N ARG A 93 -9.70 -8.41 5.76
CA ARG A 93 -10.92 -8.34 6.56
C ARG A 93 -10.70 -7.84 7.99
N LEU A 94 -9.48 -7.97 8.51
CA LEU A 94 -9.12 -7.47 9.83
C LEU A 94 -9.12 -5.93 9.92
N PHE A 95 -9.01 -5.25 8.78
CA PHE A 95 -9.05 -3.79 8.74
C PHE A 95 -10.51 -3.31 8.58
N PRO A 96 -10.90 -2.22 9.26
CA PRO A 96 -12.28 -1.73 9.20
C PRO A 96 -12.62 -0.95 7.94
N GLU A 97 -11.65 -0.63 7.10
CA GLU A 97 -11.83 0.21 5.92
C GLU A 97 -12.74 -0.46 4.88
N GLU A 98 -13.41 0.37 4.06
CA GLU A 98 -14.35 -0.09 3.04
C GLU A 98 -13.70 -0.32 1.68
N TRP A 99 -12.52 0.25 1.44
CA TRP A 99 -11.85 0.19 0.15
C TRP A 99 -10.40 -0.21 0.30
N PHE A 100 -9.96 -1.04 -0.63
CA PHE A 100 -8.62 -1.63 -0.64
C PHE A 100 -8.01 -1.52 -2.03
N ILE A 101 -6.69 -1.60 -2.08
CA ILE A 101 -5.95 -1.71 -3.32
C ILE A 101 -5.38 -3.12 -3.39
N HIS A 102 -5.61 -3.80 -4.51
CA HIS A 102 -5.01 -5.09 -4.78
C HIS A 102 -3.60 -4.91 -5.32
N VAL A 103 -2.60 -5.23 -4.53
CA VAL A 103 -1.20 -5.20 -4.92
C VAL A 103 -0.86 -6.59 -5.44
N ARG A 104 -0.77 -6.72 -6.77
CA ARG A 104 -0.59 -8.02 -7.43
C ARG A 104 0.83 -8.55 -7.36
N ASN A 105 1.81 -7.66 -7.33
CA ASN A 105 3.21 -8.03 -7.37
C ASN A 105 3.99 -7.18 -6.37
N GLY A 106 3.78 -7.47 -5.08
CA GLY A 106 4.48 -6.79 -4.00
C GLY A 106 5.90 -7.32 -3.83
N LYS A 107 6.53 -6.95 -2.71
CA LYS A 107 7.89 -7.38 -2.38
C LYS A 107 7.98 -8.91 -2.38
N GLY A 108 8.91 -9.46 -3.18
CA GLY A 108 9.06 -10.90 -3.32
C GLY A 108 7.94 -11.56 -4.12
N GLY A 109 7.20 -10.80 -4.93
CA GLY A 109 6.10 -11.32 -5.75
C GLY A 109 4.83 -11.60 -4.98
N ARG A 110 4.72 -11.16 -3.72
CA ARG A 110 3.56 -11.43 -2.87
C ARG A 110 2.40 -10.51 -3.20
N GLU A 111 1.21 -11.08 -3.22
CA GLU A 111 -0.02 -10.31 -3.33
C GLU A 111 -0.48 -9.86 -1.94
N ARG A 112 -1.10 -8.69 -1.90
CA ARG A 112 -1.77 -8.21 -0.69
C ARG A 112 -2.91 -7.27 -1.06
N LEU A 113 -3.81 -7.07 -0.11
CA LEU A 113 -4.83 -6.03 -0.18
C LEU A 113 -4.46 -4.96 0.84
N SER A 114 -4.23 -3.74 0.36
CA SER A 114 -3.81 -2.63 1.20
C SER A 114 -4.99 -1.70 1.45
N PRO A 115 -5.40 -1.47 2.70
CA PRO A 115 -6.53 -0.58 2.98
C PRO A 115 -6.22 0.87 2.63
N ILE A 116 -7.21 1.58 2.12
CA ILE A 116 -7.10 3.01 1.82
C ILE A 116 -7.58 3.76 3.06
N ILE A 117 -6.69 4.54 3.66
CA ILE A 117 -6.95 5.18 4.94
C ILE A 117 -6.83 6.70 4.88
N GLY A 118 -7.28 7.34 5.95
CA GLY A 118 -7.08 8.76 6.20
C GLY A 118 -8.14 9.67 5.59
N LYS A 119 -7.99 10.95 5.85
CA LYS A 119 -8.96 11.97 5.43
C LYS A 119 -9.05 12.16 3.92
N ASN A 120 -8.03 11.73 3.19
CA ASN A 120 -7.97 11.86 1.74
C ASN A 120 -8.42 10.59 1.02
N ALA A 121 -8.92 9.59 1.74
CA ALA A 121 -9.34 8.31 1.17
C ALA A 121 -10.35 8.49 0.03
N GLY A 122 -11.33 9.39 0.19
CA GLY A 122 -12.31 9.66 -0.86
C GLY A 122 -11.70 10.11 -2.17
N GLN A 123 -10.72 11.01 -2.12
CA GLN A 123 -10.02 11.50 -3.32
C GLN A 123 -9.20 10.38 -3.98
N ILE A 124 -8.59 9.53 -3.16
CA ILE A 124 -7.80 8.38 -3.64
C ILE A 124 -8.70 7.40 -4.38
N ILE A 125 -9.81 7.04 -3.77
CA ILE A 125 -10.80 6.12 -4.33
C ILE A 125 -11.34 6.66 -5.66
N GLU A 126 -11.71 7.93 -5.68
CA GLU A 126 -12.23 8.60 -6.87
C GLU A 126 -11.22 8.57 -8.02
N ARG A 127 -9.96 8.86 -7.73
CA ARG A 127 -8.90 8.82 -8.76
C ARG A 127 -8.77 7.44 -9.38
N ILE A 128 -8.77 6.39 -8.57
CA ILE A 128 -8.65 5.02 -9.08
C ILE A 128 -9.92 4.62 -9.84
N ALA A 129 -11.10 4.96 -9.30
CA ALA A 129 -12.38 4.65 -9.92
C ALA A 129 -12.58 5.34 -11.27
N ASP A 130 -12.04 6.54 -11.42
CA ASP A 130 -12.10 7.30 -12.67
C ASP A 130 -11.09 6.81 -13.71
N THR A 131 -10.14 5.96 -13.32
CA THR A 131 -9.14 5.41 -14.23
C THR A 131 -9.70 4.15 -14.91
N PRO A 132 -9.65 4.05 -16.23
CA PRO A 132 -10.05 2.81 -16.92
C PRO A 132 -9.29 1.59 -16.38
N ALA A 133 -9.95 0.43 -16.38
CA ALA A 133 -9.47 -0.79 -15.73
C ALA A 133 -8.03 -1.17 -16.08
N GLU A 134 -7.66 -1.06 -17.34
CA GLU A 134 -6.34 -1.49 -17.82
C GLU A 134 -5.32 -0.35 -17.88
N GLU A 135 -5.71 0.87 -17.57
CA GLU A 135 -4.81 2.01 -17.60
C GLU A 135 -4.17 2.25 -16.23
N LYS A 136 -2.97 2.84 -16.27
CA LYS A 136 -2.23 3.19 -15.05
C LYS A 136 -2.88 4.39 -14.37
N VAL A 137 -3.00 4.32 -13.06
CA VAL A 137 -3.51 5.44 -12.25
C VAL A 137 -2.51 6.60 -12.25
N TRP A 138 -1.21 6.28 -12.21
CA TRP A 138 -0.13 7.27 -12.24
C TRP A 138 0.74 7.08 -13.47
N GLN A 139 0.69 8.03 -14.39
CA GLN A 139 1.51 8.01 -15.60
C GLN A 139 2.96 8.44 -15.32
N HIS A 140 3.14 9.29 -14.32
CA HIS A 140 4.46 9.79 -13.94
C HIS A 140 4.54 9.97 -12.43
N ILE A 141 5.63 9.47 -11.86
CA ILE A 141 5.94 9.63 -10.44
C ILE A 141 7.29 10.32 -10.35
N HIS A 142 7.32 11.49 -9.71
CA HIS A 142 8.55 12.29 -9.62
C HIS A 142 9.67 11.51 -8.94
N ASN A 143 10.87 11.54 -9.50
CA ASN A 143 12.02 10.79 -8.99
C ASN A 143 12.40 11.17 -7.56
N CYS A 144 12.16 12.42 -7.18
CA CYS A 144 12.50 12.94 -5.86
C CYS A 144 11.39 12.77 -4.82
N ALA A 145 10.25 12.17 -5.19
CA ALA A 145 9.18 11.90 -4.23
C ALA A 145 9.68 10.91 -3.18
N ASP A 146 9.50 11.25 -1.90
CA ASP A 146 9.94 10.43 -0.78
C ASP A 146 8.93 9.33 -0.47
N ILE A 147 8.79 8.40 -1.39
CA ILE A 147 7.82 7.29 -1.28
C ILE A 147 8.05 6.48 -0.01
N HIS A 148 9.31 6.25 0.33
CA HIS A 148 9.67 5.49 1.53
C HIS A 148 9.18 6.19 2.81
N GLY A 149 9.32 7.51 2.89
CA GLY A 149 8.84 8.30 4.01
C GLY A 149 7.31 8.28 4.13
N TYR A 150 6.60 8.40 3.00
CA TYR A 150 5.13 8.34 2.98
C TYR A 150 4.62 6.98 3.41
N ARG A 151 5.31 5.90 3.04
CA ARG A 151 4.98 4.55 3.51
C ARG A 151 5.16 4.41 5.01
N ALA A 152 6.21 5.00 5.58
CA ALA A 152 6.44 4.99 7.02
C ALA A 152 5.30 5.70 7.74
N GLU A 153 4.83 6.83 7.21
CA GLU A 153 3.69 7.56 7.75
C GLU A 153 2.40 6.74 7.70
N TYR A 154 2.17 6.04 6.58
CA TYR A 154 1.04 5.13 6.43
C TYR A 154 1.08 4.00 7.46
N ALA A 155 2.23 3.35 7.60
CA ALA A 155 2.40 2.25 8.57
C ALA A 155 2.12 2.72 9.99
N THR A 156 2.59 3.92 10.34
CA THR A 156 2.33 4.52 11.65
C THR A 156 0.83 4.77 11.86
N ALA A 157 0.15 5.29 10.84
CA ALA A 157 -1.28 5.56 10.90
C ALA A 157 -2.10 4.27 11.07
N ILE A 158 -1.74 3.23 10.33
CA ILE A 158 -2.36 1.91 10.44
C ILE A 158 -2.17 1.34 11.85
N TYR A 159 -0.95 1.40 12.37
CA TYR A 159 -0.64 0.91 13.70
C TYR A 159 -1.47 1.61 14.78
N LYS A 160 -1.53 2.93 14.72
CA LYS A 160 -2.31 3.72 15.68
C LYS A 160 -3.80 3.40 15.63
N ALA A 161 -4.35 3.29 14.44
CA ALA A 161 -5.77 2.95 14.25
C ALA A 161 -6.07 1.55 14.79
N HIS A 162 -5.18 0.59 14.53
CA HIS A 162 -5.35 -0.79 14.99
C HIS A 162 -5.20 -0.91 16.52
N ALA A 163 -4.23 -0.22 17.11
CA ALA A 163 -4.03 -0.20 18.56
C ALA A 163 -5.25 0.40 19.27
N ARG A 164 -5.81 1.48 18.71
CA ARG A 164 -7.02 2.11 19.26
C ARG A 164 -8.20 1.14 19.23
N ALA A 165 -8.37 0.41 18.14
CA ALA A 165 -9.45 -0.56 18.00
C ALA A 165 -9.35 -1.67 19.05
N ILE A 166 -8.13 -2.12 19.37
CA ILE A 166 -7.89 -3.11 20.42
C ILE A 166 -8.24 -2.56 21.80
N GLU A 167 -7.85 -1.32 22.09
CA GLU A 167 -8.15 -0.66 23.37
C GLU A 167 -9.63 -0.43 23.59
N GLU A 168 -10.40 -0.27 22.53
CA GLU A 168 -11.85 -0.07 22.59
C GLU A 168 -12.65 -1.39 22.79
N ILE A 169 -12.00 -2.52 22.74
CA ILE A 169 -12.65 -3.81 23.00
C ILE A 169 -12.83 -3.96 24.51
N PRO A 170 -14.09 -4.10 24.99
CA PRO A 170 -14.34 -4.27 26.42
C PRO A 170 -13.87 -5.60 26.98
#